data_fd25348f8cbd134080dbd827201a404f
#
_entry.id   fd25348f8cbd134080dbd827201a404f
#
_cell.length_a   1.000
_cell.length_b   1.000
_cell.length_c   1.000
_cell.angle_alpha   90.00
_cell.angle_beta   90.00
_cell.angle_gamma   90.00
#
_symmetry.space_group_name_H-M   'P 1'
#
loop_
_entity.id
_entity.type
_entity.pdbx_description
1 polymer ?
#
loop_
_entity_poly.entity_id
_entity_poly.type
_entity_poly.pdbx_seq_one_letter_code
_entity_poly.pdbx_strand_id
1 'polypeptide(L)'
;MRYKRISFLAVVLALVVSVAAMVVTSDNKEARYHQHLEAQDKPVCTCGKNNCTHLPLISIDTGGEEIPGTAVLNKGGDIVGRLQSDDGESTVASTVKTFDNASKYNHTTDTPTLESTARVRVRGNSSRAFDKVGYYVKLVNSDGTGNEQSMLG
;
A
#
# COMPACT_ATOMS: atom_id res chain seq x y z
N MET A 1 40.82 11.16 44.10
CA MET A 1 40.97 10.36 42.84
C MET A 1 39.84 9.39 42.51
N ARG A 2 39.02 8.94 43.46
CA ARG A 2 37.92 7.98 43.21
C ARG A 2 36.76 8.56 42.32
N TYR A 3 36.39 9.81 42.43
CA TYR A 3 35.31 10.42 41.67
C TYR A 3 35.55 10.49 40.15
N LYS A 4 36.77 10.72 39.70
CA LYS A 4 37.08 10.75 38.27
C LYS A 4 36.95 9.39 37.59
N ARG A 5 37.20 8.29 38.31
CA ARG A 5 37.05 6.93 37.78
C ARG A 5 35.58 6.51 37.67
N ILE A 6 34.72 6.93 38.66
CA ILE A 6 33.29 6.65 38.64
C ILE A 6 32.61 7.38 37.48
N SER A 7 32.95 8.66 37.24
CA SER A 7 32.41 9.43 36.11
C SER A 7 32.81 8.85 34.74
N PHE A 8 34.05 8.36 34.59
CA PHE A 8 34.47 7.72 33.36
C PHE A 8 33.71 6.41 33.09
N LEU A 9 33.52 5.57 34.10
CA LEU A 9 32.76 4.33 33.99
C LEU A 9 31.30 4.58 33.65
N ALA A 10 30.68 5.60 34.21
CA ALA A 10 29.30 5.98 33.92
C ALA A 10 29.13 6.46 32.47
N VAL A 11 30.09 7.25 31.95
CA VAL A 11 30.06 7.69 30.55
C VAL A 11 30.23 6.52 29.59
N VAL A 12 31.16 5.60 29.87
CA VAL A 12 31.36 4.40 29.04
C VAL A 12 30.10 3.52 29.05
N LEU A 13 29.48 3.32 30.21
CA LEU A 13 28.24 2.54 30.30
C LEU A 13 27.08 3.18 29.52
N ALA A 14 26.93 4.51 29.61
CA ALA A 14 25.92 5.25 28.86
C ALA A 14 26.14 5.15 27.35
N LEU A 15 27.40 5.20 26.88
CA LEU A 15 27.75 4.99 25.48
C LEU A 15 27.43 3.58 25.01
N VAL A 16 27.73 2.56 25.77
CA VAL A 16 27.44 1.16 25.43
C VAL A 16 25.93 0.93 25.36
N VAL A 17 25.14 1.48 26.29
CA VAL A 17 23.68 1.38 26.29
C VAL A 17 23.08 2.11 25.08
N SER A 18 23.59 3.29 24.73
CA SER A 18 23.09 4.03 23.56
C SER A 18 23.41 3.34 22.23
N VAL A 19 24.59 2.74 22.10
CA VAL A 19 24.97 1.95 20.91
C VAL A 19 24.10 0.68 20.82
N ALA A 20 23.89 -0.03 21.93
CA ALA A 20 23.02 -1.20 21.98
C ALA A 20 21.57 -0.84 21.60
N ALA A 21 21.05 0.30 22.09
CA ALA A 21 19.73 0.79 21.72
C ALA A 21 19.62 1.13 20.24
N MET A 22 20.65 1.72 19.63
CA MET A 22 20.68 2.00 18.19
C MET A 22 20.69 0.71 17.35
N VAL A 23 21.40 -0.31 17.74
CA VAL A 23 21.45 -1.59 17.04
C VAL A 23 20.07 -2.29 17.10
N VAL A 24 19.45 -2.33 18.30
CA VAL A 24 18.12 -2.93 18.46
C VAL A 24 17.03 -2.19 17.69
N THR A 25 17.14 -0.85 17.53
CA THR A 25 16.16 -0.07 16.76
C THR A 25 16.40 -0.13 15.25
N SER A 26 17.60 -0.44 14.78
CA SER A 26 17.88 -0.60 13.34
C SER A 26 17.33 -1.90 12.78
N ASP A 27 17.37 -3.00 13.54
CA ASP A 27 16.85 -4.30 13.09
C ASP A 27 15.34 -4.30 12.84
N ASN A 28 14.58 -3.46 13.55
CA ASN A 28 13.13 -3.36 13.36
C ASN A 28 12.71 -2.59 12.09
N LYS A 29 13.62 -1.88 11.42
CA LYS A 29 13.29 -1.16 10.18
C LYS A 29 13.49 -2.02 8.93
N GLU A 30 14.42 -2.94 8.95
CA GLU A 30 14.67 -3.84 7.80
C GLU A 30 13.59 -4.93 7.67
N ALA A 31 12.95 -5.33 8.76
CA ALA A 31 11.88 -6.34 8.73
C ALA A 31 10.60 -5.91 7.95
N ARG A 32 10.49 -4.65 7.53
CA ARG A 32 9.34 -4.15 6.76
C ARG A 32 9.56 -4.07 5.26
N TYR A 33 10.77 -4.26 4.78
CA TYR A 33 11.07 -4.16 3.36
C TYR A 33 11.24 -5.55 2.74
N HIS A 34 10.30 -5.90 1.84
CA HIS A 34 10.42 -6.99 0.87
C HIS A 34 10.50 -8.40 1.45
N GLN A 35 9.52 -8.80 2.23
CA GLN A 35 9.33 -10.22 2.59
C GLN A 35 8.82 -11.08 1.42
N HIS A 36 8.81 -10.54 0.21
CA HIS A 36 8.44 -11.30 -0.97
C HIS A 36 9.62 -12.17 -1.40
N LEU A 37 9.34 -13.46 -1.58
CA LEU A 37 10.30 -14.35 -2.24
C LEU A 37 10.62 -13.78 -3.63
N GLU A 38 11.88 -13.87 -4.03
CA GLU A 38 12.25 -13.61 -5.41
C GLU A 38 11.44 -14.52 -6.33
N ALA A 39 11.10 -14.04 -7.53
CA ALA A 39 10.24 -14.80 -8.44
C ALA A 39 10.78 -16.19 -8.77
N GLN A 40 12.10 -16.35 -8.78
CA GLN A 40 12.79 -17.61 -9.00
C GLN A 40 12.66 -18.62 -7.86
N ASP A 41 12.40 -18.14 -6.63
CA ASP A 41 12.27 -18.98 -5.43
C ASP A 41 10.83 -19.49 -5.26
N LYS A 42 9.89 -18.94 -6.01
CA LYS A 42 8.49 -19.36 -5.98
C LYS A 42 8.26 -20.52 -6.96
N PRO A 43 7.47 -21.51 -6.57
CA PRO A 43 7.11 -22.57 -7.51
C PRO A 43 6.40 -21.97 -8.73
N VAL A 44 6.73 -22.47 -9.92
CA VAL A 44 6.07 -22.01 -11.15
C VAL A 44 4.57 -22.28 -11.04
N CYS A 45 3.79 -21.24 -11.26
CA CYS A 45 2.33 -21.35 -11.24
C CYS A 45 1.83 -21.94 -12.57
N THR A 46 1.11 -23.04 -12.48
CA THR A 46 0.49 -23.73 -13.63
C THR A 46 -1.00 -23.46 -13.75
N CYS A 47 -1.52 -22.45 -13.03
CA CYS A 47 -2.96 -22.20 -12.96
C CYS A 47 -3.60 -21.73 -14.28
N GLY A 48 -2.81 -21.29 -15.27
CA GLY A 48 -3.30 -20.78 -16.55
C GLY A 48 -4.14 -19.49 -16.46
N LYS A 49 -4.10 -18.78 -15.32
CA LYS A 49 -4.88 -17.58 -15.09
C LYS A 49 -4.10 -16.32 -15.44
N ASN A 50 -4.77 -15.35 -16.05
CA ASN A 50 -4.14 -14.10 -16.51
C ASN A 50 -3.63 -13.19 -15.38
N ASN A 51 -4.17 -13.33 -14.17
CA ASN A 51 -3.81 -12.50 -13.01
C ASN A 51 -3.03 -13.34 -11.99
N CYS A 52 -1.88 -13.86 -12.40
CA CYS A 52 -0.97 -14.62 -11.58
C CYS A 52 0.36 -13.87 -11.46
N THR A 53 0.74 -13.48 -10.27
CA THR A 53 1.97 -12.71 -10.02
C THR A 53 2.60 -13.07 -8.68
N HIS A 54 3.92 -12.92 -8.58
CA HIS A 54 4.63 -13.04 -7.31
C HIS A 54 4.52 -11.77 -6.45
N LEU A 55 4.06 -10.67 -7.02
CA LEU A 55 3.81 -9.42 -6.30
C LEU A 55 2.43 -9.44 -5.63
N PRO A 56 2.21 -8.65 -4.59
CA PRO A 56 0.88 -8.44 -4.05
C PRO A 56 -0.09 -7.93 -5.11
N LEU A 57 -1.33 -8.42 -5.06
CA LEU A 57 -2.41 -7.94 -5.89
C LEU A 57 -3.38 -7.11 -5.06
N ILE A 58 -3.81 -5.99 -5.60
CA ILE A 58 -4.89 -5.18 -5.05
C ILE A 58 -6.03 -5.17 -6.07
N SER A 59 -7.18 -5.64 -5.68
CA SER A 59 -8.43 -5.57 -6.46
C SER A 59 -9.29 -4.43 -5.91
N ILE A 60 -9.77 -3.57 -6.79
CA ILE A 60 -10.70 -2.49 -6.47
C ILE A 60 -11.95 -2.73 -7.30
N ASP A 61 -13.05 -2.99 -6.63
CA ASP A 61 -14.36 -3.20 -7.25
C ASP A 61 -15.27 -2.01 -6.91
N THR A 62 -15.65 -1.26 -7.93
CA THR A 62 -16.51 -0.08 -7.82
C THR A 62 -17.99 -0.40 -8.09
N GLY A 63 -18.32 -1.69 -8.30
CA GLY A 63 -19.68 -2.08 -8.69
C GLY A 63 -20.08 -1.62 -10.10
N GLY A 64 -19.09 -1.24 -10.92
CA GLY A 64 -19.32 -0.74 -12.28
C GLY A 64 -19.39 0.78 -12.37
N GLU A 65 -19.30 1.52 -11.26
CA GLU A 65 -19.22 2.98 -11.28
C GLU A 65 -17.86 3.47 -11.76
N GLU A 66 -17.86 4.58 -12.46
CA GLU A 66 -16.64 5.23 -12.94
C GLU A 66 -15.87 5.90 -11.78
N ILE A 67 -14.54 5.80 -11.81
CA ILE A 67 -13.71 6.38 -10.75
C ILE A 67 -13.60 7.90 -10.97
N PRO A 68 -14.07 8.73 -10.01
CA PRO A 68 -14.03 10.18 -10.12
C PRO A 68 -12.61 10.73 -10.27
N GLY A 69 -12.49 11.82 -11.04
CA GLY A 69 -11.24 12.51 -11.32
C GLY A 69 -10.52 12.04 -12.59
N THR A 70 -11.05 11.04 -13.29
CA THR A 70 -10.57 10.69 -14.65
C THR A 70 -10.76 11.88 -15.59
N ALA A 71 -9.74 12.19 -16.39
CA ALA A 71 -9.80 13.29 -17.34
C ALA A 71 -10.73 12.92 -18.51
N VAL A 72 -11.63 13.84 -18.83
CA VAL A 72 -12.44 13.79 -20.05
C VAL A 72 -11.71 14.58 -21.12
N LEU A 73 -11.38 13.94 -22.23
CA LEU A 73 -10.66 14.57 -23.34
C LEU A 73 -11.62 14.90 -24.48
N ASN A 74 -11.39 16.04 -25.14
CA ASN A 74 -12.05 16.35 -26.42
C ASN A 74 -11.39 15.58 -27.58
N LYS A 75 -11.90 15.75 -28.80
CA LYS A 75 -11.33 15.12 -30.00
C LYS A 75 -9.90 15.56 -30.32
N GLY A 76 -9.47 16.70 -29.79
CA GLY A 76 -8.12 17.24 -29.96
C GLY A 76 -7.12 16.75 -28.88
N GLY A 77 -7.60 16.01 -27.87
CA GLY A 77 -6.77 15.53 -26.76
C GLY A 77 -6.66 16.49 -25.57
N ASP A 78 -7.39 17.63 -25.60
CA ASP A 78 -7.40 18.57 -24.48
C ASP A 78 -8.34 18.11 -23.38
N ILE A 79 -7.98 18.37 -22.13
CA ILE A 79 -8.82 18.09 -20.98
C ILE A 79 -9.95 19.11 -20.92
N VAL A 80 -11.18 18.66 -21.11
CA VAL A 80 -12.39 19.51 -21.06
C VAL A 80 -13.19 19.35 -19.78
N GLY A 81 -12.86 18.36 -18.96
CA GLY A 81 -13.53 18.10 -17.70
C GLY A 81 -12.92 16.94 -16.94
N ARG A 82 -13.59 16.53 -15.88
CA ARG A 82 -13.26 15.33 -15.11
C ARG A 82 -14.52 14.60 -14.71
N LEU A 83 -14.46 13.27 -14.75
CA LEU A 83 -15.55 12.43 -14.29
C LEU A 83 -15.84 12.68 -12.81
N GLN A 84 -17.10 12.62 -12.45
CA GLN A 84 -17.62 12.57 -11.10
C GLN A 84 -18.40 11.28 -10.93
N SER A 85 -18.60 10.83 -9.69
CA SER A 85 -19.51 9.72 -9.43
C SER A 85 -20.97 10.10 -9.74
N ASP A 86 -21.84 9.12 -9.92
CA ASP A 86 -23.24 9.33 -10.23
C ASP A 86 -23.99 10.16 -9.17
N ASP A 87 -23.57 10.08 -7.91
CA ASP A 87 -24.09 10.87 -6.79
C ASP A 87 -23.45 12.26 -6.68
N GLY A 88 -22.53 12.64 -7.58
CA GLY A 88 -21.80 13.90 -7.57
C GLY A 88 -20.67 13.98 -6.53
N GLU A 89 -20.39 12.90 -5.83
CA GLU A 89 -19.31 12.84 -4.84
C GLU A 89 -17.94 12.84 -5.51
N SER A 90 -16.94 13.31 -4.78
CA SER A 90 -15.55 13.33 -5.27
C SER A 90 -14.85 11.97 -5.24
N THR A 91 -15.49 10.95 -4.68
CA THR A 91 -14.99 9.59 -4.53
C THR A 91 -16.11 8.58 -4.79
N VAL A 92 -15.77 7.42 -5.33
CA VAL A 92 -16.69 6.30 -5.48
C VAL A 92 -16.51 5.30 -4.33
N ALA A 93 -17.65 4.73 -3.87
CA ALA A 93 -17.64 3.61 -2.93
C ALA A 93 -17.12 2.36 -3.64
N SER A 94 -16.28 1.60 -2.96
CA SER A 94 -15.60 0.44 -3.56
C SER A 94 -15.38 -0.66 -2.52
N THR A 95 -15.23 -1.88 -2.98
CA THR A 95 -14.66 -2.98 -2.19
C THR A 95 -13.20 -3.17 -2.60
N VAL A 96 -12.31 -3.12 -1.64
CA VAL A 96 -10.87 -3.35 -1.86
C VAL A 96 -10.49 -4.69 -1.26
N LYS A 97 -9.81 -5.52 -2.06
CA LYS A 97 -9.23 -6.79 -1.62
C LYS A 97 -7.74 -6.81 -1.90
N THR A 98 -6.97 -7.24 -0.94
CA THR A 98 -5.53 -7.47 -1.08
C THR A 98 -5.24 -8.96 -1.05
N PHE A 99 -4.36 -9.41 -1.94
CA PHE A 99 -3.85 -10.77 -1.99
C PHE A 99 -2.33 -10.66 -1.86
N ASP A 100 -1.82 -10.94 -0.69
CA ASP A 100 -0.39 -10.84 -0.39
C ASP A 100 0.10 -12.11 0.31
N ASN A 101 0.65 -13.01 -0.47
CA ASN A 101 1.23 -14.24 0.01
C ASN A 101 2.72 -14.28 -0.32
N ALA A 102 3.57 -14.17 0.69
CA ALA A 102 5.02 -14.18 0.53
C ALA A 102 5.57 -15.53 0.04
N SER A 103 4.85 -16.64 0.23
CA SER A 103 5.33 -17.99 -0.06
C SER A 103 4.90 -18.58 -1.39
N LYS A 104 3.95 -17.96 -2.09
CA LYS A 104 3.42 -18.45 -3.38
C LYS A 104 2.98 -17.30 -4.29
N TYR A 105 2.63 -17.61 -5.53
CA TYR A 105 1.99 -16.63 -6.41
C TYR A 105 0.62 -16.23 -5.89
N ASN A 106 0.28 -14.98 -6.10
CA ASN A 106 -0.99 -14.38 -5.76
C ASN A 106 -1.96 -14.42 -6.95
N HIS A 107 -3.23 -14.70 -6.66
CA HIS A 107 -4.32 -14.73 -7.63
C HIS A 107 -5.52 -13.99 -7.06
N THR A 108 -6.31 -13.36 -7.92
CA THR A 108 -7.56 -12.70 -7.50
C THR A 108 -8.64 -13.69 -7.04
N THR A 109 -8.41 -14.99 -7.22
CA THR A 109 -9.30 -16.08 -6.77
C THR A 109 -8.87 -16.69 -5.43
N ASP A 110 -7.75 -16.27 -4.89
CA ASP A 110 -7.31 -16.71 -3.56
C ASP A 110 -8.18 -16.06 -2.47
N THR A 111 -8.05 -16.55 -1.24
CA THR A 111 -8.62 -15.85 -0.09
C THR A 111 -7.86 -14.54 0.12
N PRO A 112 -8.53 -13.39 0.15
CA PRO A 112 -7.85 -12.13 0.37
C PRO A 112 -7.23 -12.05 1.77
N THR A 113 -6.08 -11.43 1.88
CA THR A 113 -5.43 -11.10 3.16
C THR A 113 -6.10 -9.92 3.86
N LEU A 114 -6.69 -9.03 3.07
CA LEU A 114 -7.53 -7.92 3.53
C LEU A 114 -8.74 -7.80 2.59
N GLU A 115 -9.91 -7.58 3.18
CA GLU A 115 -11.11 -7.13 2.48
C GLU A 115 -11.74 -5.98 3.27
N SER A 116 -11.98 -4.84 2.62
CA SER A 116 -12.54 -3.66 3.27
C SER A 116 -13.34 -2.82 2.28
N THR A 117 -14.31 -2.08 2.77
CA THR A 117 -14.88 -0.95 2.05
C THR A 117 -13.86 0.17 1.90
N ALA A 118 -13.95 0.91 0.81
CA ALA A 118 -13.06 2.04 0.54
C ALA A 118 -13.78 3.14 -0.23
N ARG A 119 -13.18 4.34 -0.19
CA ARG A 119 -13.50 5.46 -1.07
C ARG A 119 -12.33 5.67 -2.02
N VAL A 120 -12.62 5.68 -3.31
CA VAL A 120 -11.59 5.72 -4.36
C VAL A 120 -11.81 6.92 -5.29
N ARG A 121 -10.73 7.52 -5.72
CA ARG A 121 -10.70 8.54 -6.80
C ARG A 121 -9.34 8.55 -7.49
N VAL A 122 -9.27 9.10 -8.68
CA VAL A 122 -8.00 9.38 -9.33
C VAL A 122 -7.29 10.51 -8.58
N ARG A 123 -6.00 10.31 -8.28
CA ARG A 123 -5.15 11.34 -7.66
C ARG A 123 -4.20 11.97 -8.70
N GLY A 124 -3.64 13.09 -8.30
CA GLY A 124 -2.67 13.84 -9.10
C GLY A 124 -3.30 15.07 -9.75
N ASN A 125 -2.52 15.83 -10.49
CA ASN A 125 -2.98 16.97 -11.27
C ASN A 125 -2.73 16.71 -12.76
N SER A 126 -1.58 17.05 -13.30
CA SER A 126 -1.19 16.76 -14.69
C SER A 126 -1.07 15.26 -14.98
N SER A 127 -0.64 14.47 -14.00
CA SER A 127 -0.51 13.01 -14.13
C SER A 127 -1.82 12.25 -14.36
N ARG A 128 -2.97 12.90 -14.20
CA ARG A 128 -4.28 12.31 -14.54
C ARG A 128 -4.52 12.18 -16.05
N ALA A 129 -3.68 12.79 -16.89
CA ALA A 129 -3.76 12.69 -18.34
C ALA A 129 -2.90 11.53 -18.89
N PHE A 130 -2.15 10.81 -18.06
CA PHE A 130 -1.36 9.67 -18.49
C PHE A 130 -2.18 8.38 -18.47
N ASP A 131 -1.79 7.40 -19.31
CA ASP A 131 -2.44 6.08 -19.41
C ASP A 131 -2.45 5.31 -18.09
N LYS A 132 -1.44 5.56 -17.25
CA LYS A 132 -1.35 5.00 -15.89
C LYS A 132 -1.57 6.11 -14.87
N VAL A 133 -2.78 6.22 -14.39
CA VAL A 133 -3.15 7.18 -13.35
C VAL A 133 -2.87 6.61 -11.95
N GLY A 134 -2.54 7.50 -11.00
CA GLY A 134 -2.50 7.14 -9.59
C GLY A 134 -3.89 7.20 -8.96
N TYR A 135 -4.15 6.32 -8.02
CA TYR A 135 -5.40 6.32 -7.26
C TYR A 135 -5.17 6.80 -5.82
N TYR A 136 -6.17 7.47 -5.29
CA TYR A 136 -6.34 7.68 -3.86
C TYR A 136 -7.34 6.65 -3.37
N VAL A 137 -6.94 5.86 -2.39
CA VAL A 137 -7.76 4.83 -1.76
C VAL A 137 -7.79 5.11 -0.27
N LYS A 138 -8.97 5.31 0.29
CA LYS A 138 -9.19 5.47 1.72
C LYS A 138 -10.07 4.33 2.20
N LEU A 139 -9.52 3.45 3.03
CA LEU A 139 -10.30 2.40 3.68
C LEU A 139 -11.27 3.06 4.67
N VAL A 140 -12.49 2.55 4.70
CA VAL A 140 -13.55 3.04 5.58
C VAL A 140 -14.28 1.88 6.24
N ASN A 141 -14.77 2.14 7.45
CA ASN A 141 -15.68 1.25 8.15
C ASN A 141 -17.10 1.36 7.56
N SER A 142 -18.00 0.47 7.94
CA SER A 142 -19.40 0.47 7.51
C SER A 142 -20.17 1.74 7.86
N ASP A 143 -19.72 2.49 8.87
CA ASP A 143 -20.26 3.78 9.28
C ASP A 143 -19.64 4.97 8.53
N GLY A 144 -18.70 4.73 7.59
CA GLY A 144 -17.99 5.75 6.82
C GLY A 144 -16.79 6.37 7.53
N THR A 145 -16.50 6.00 8.76
CA THR A 145 -15.28 6.44 9.47
C THR A 145 -14.03 5.81 8.84
N GLY A 146 -12.87 6.44 9.06
CA GLY A 146 -11.60 5.89 8.56
C GLY A 146 -11.29 4.53 9.17
N ASN A 147 -10.85 3.59 8.34
CA ASN A 147 -10.33 2.29 8.77
C ASN A 147 -8.81 2.30 8.63
N GLU A 148 -8.11 2.20 9.77
CA GLU A 148 -6.63 2.31 9.84
C GLU A 148 -5.93 0.95 9.64
N GLN A 149 -6.48 0.07 8.82
CA GLN A 149 -5.81 -1.18 8.47
C GLN A 149 -4.73 -0.96 7.41
N SER A 150 -3.61 -1.69 7.54
CA SER A 150 -2.59 -1.72 6.49
C SER A 150 -3.06 -2.59 5.33
N MET A 151 -2.87 -2.11 4.10
CA MET A 151 -3.20 -2.87 2.89
C MET A 151 -2.10 -3.87 2.52
N LEU A 152 -0.86 -3.56 2.85
CA LEU A 152 0.33 -4.34 2.50
C LEU A 152 1.24 -4.42 3.73
N GLY A 153 1.06 -5.44 4.55
CA GLY A 153 1.92 -5.80 5.69
C GLY A 153 1.95 -4.82 6.86
#